data_e82b8a19e493f95dc9ea39885138bc8d
#
_entry.id   e82b8a19e493f95dc9ea39885138bc8d
#
_cell.length_a   1.000
_cell.length_b   1.000
_cell.length_c   1.000
_cell.angle_alpha   90.00
_cell.angle_beta   90.00
_cell.angle_gamma   90.00
#
_symmetry.space_group_name_H-M   'P 1'
#
loop_
_entity.id
_entity.type
_entity.pdbx_description
1 polymer ?
#
loop_
_entity_poly.entity_id
_entity_poly.type
_entity_poly.pdbx_seq_one_letter_code
_entity_poly.pdbx_strand_id
1 'polypeptide(L)'
;MPVTKTIKMLVAKAKAETTAISPAAAKAKADAGSATLIDIRDIRELDREGRIDGAFHAPRGMLEFWADPQSPYHKEIFATDGELILFCASSWRSALAAKTLQDMGMTNILDMDGGFSAWKAADLPVKTS
;
A
#
# COMPACT_ATOMS: atom_id res chain seq x y z
N MET A 1 17.35 -26.23 -2.65
CA MET A 1 16.45 -25.73 -3.71
C MET A 1 16.38 -24.21 -3.70
N PRO A 2 17.37 -23.56 -4.31
CA PRO A 2 17.32 -22.09 -4.38
C PRO A 2 16.17 -21.65 -5.28
N VAL A 3 15.70 -20.45 -5.05
CA VAL A 3 14.63 -19.87 -5.87
C VAL A 3 15.13 -19.65 -7.29
N THR A 4 14.27 -19.84 -8.27
CA THR A 4 14.56 -19.59 -9.68
C THR A 4 13.95 -18.28 -10.16
N LYS A 5 12.95 -17.76 -9.42
CA LYS A 5 12.37 -16.43 -9.66
C LYS A 5 12.72 -15.57 -8.45
N THR A 6 13.56 -14.57 -8.68
CA THR A 6 14.08 -13.73 -7.61
C THR A 6 13.04 -12.72 -7.15
N ILE A 7 13.23 -12.18 -5.95
CA ILE A 7 12.37 -11.08 -5.47
C ILE A 7 12.42 -9.87 -6.42
N LYS A 8 13.58 -9.58 -6.99
CA LYS A 8 13.72 -8.48 -7.95
C LYS A 8 12.85 -8.70 -9.19
N MET A 9 12.80 -9.94 -9.69
CA MET A 9 11.95 -10.31 -10.83
C MET A 9 10.47 -10.17 -10.48
N LEU A 10 10.06 -10.63 -9.30
CA LEU A 10 8.67 -10.53 -8.85
C LEU A 10 8.24 -9.08 -8.71
N VAL A 11 9.10 -8.25 -8.13
CA VAL A 11 8.81 -6.81 -7.96
C VAL A 11 8.71 -6.12 -9.33
N ALA A 12 9.64 -6.42 -10.24
CA ALA A 12 9.60 -5.84 -11.59
C ALA A 12 8.30 -6.19 -12.32
N LYS A 13 7.88 -7.45 -12.23
CA LYS A 13 6.62 -7.90 -12.83
C LYS A 13 5.41 -7.20 -12.19
N ALA A 14 5.39 -7.10 -10.87
CA ALA A 14 4.32 -6.42 -10.14
C ALA A 14 4.22 -4.96 -10.58
N LYS A 15 5.36 -4.25 -10.66
CA LYS A 15 5.39 -2.85 -11.08
C LYS A 15 4.93 -2.67 -12.52
N ALA A 16 5.20 -3.64 -13.40
CA ALA A 16 4.74 -3.59 -14.79
C ALA A 16 3.22 -3.77 -14.91
N GLU A 17 2.59 -4.45 -13.96
CA GLU A 17 1.17 -4.81 -14.01
C GLU A 17 0.29 -3.94 -13.10
N THR A 18 0.87 -3.08 -12.28
CA THR A 18 0.15 -2.20 -11.36
C THR A 18 0.40 -0.74 -11.71
N THR A 19 -0.41 0.15 -11.13
CA THR A 19 -0.26 1.60 -11.38
C THR A 19 0.33 2.25 -10.13
N ALA A 20 1.44 2.96 -10.31
CA ALA A 20 2.06 3.74 -9.26
C ALA A 20 1.81 5.23 -9.45
N ILE A 21 1.66 5.95 -8.34
CA ILE A 21 1.51 7.41 -8.34
C ILE A 21 2.52 8.00 -7.36
N SER A 22 2.85 9.28 -7.56
CA SER A 22 3.78 9.98 -6.67
C SER A 22 3.18 10.21 -5.28
N PRO A 23 4.00 10.42 -4.25
CA PRO A 23 3.50 10.81 -2.93
C PRO A 23 2.62 12.07 -2.99
N ALA A 24 2.98 13.07 -3.78
CA ALA A 24 2.19 14.30 -3.92
C ALA A 24 0.80 14.01 -4.51
N ALA A 25 0.73 13.16 -5.54
CA ALA A 25 -0.54 12.76 -6.13
C ALA A 25 -1.37 11.94 -5.15
N ALA A 26 -0.73 11.04 -4.38
CA ALA A 26 -1.40 10.26 -3.36
C ALA A 26 -2.02 11.17 -2.28
N LYS A 27 -1.26 12.15 -1.82
CA LYS A 27 -1.76 13.12 -0.83
C LYS A 27 -2.94 13.90 -1.37
N ALA A 28 -2.85 14.38 -2.62
CA ALA A 28 -3.94 15.16 -3.22
C ALA A 28 -5.24 14.33 -3.30
N LYS A 29 -5.15 13.06 -3.68
CA LYS A 29 -6.31 12.16 -3.72
C LYS A 29 -6.89 11.90 -2.33
N ALA A 30 -6.03 11.67 -1.34
CA ALA A 30 -6.46 11.44 0.04
C ALA A 30 -7.11 12.68 0.63
N ASP A 31 -6.52 13.86 0.42
CA ASP A 31 -7.06 15.13 0.90
C ASP A 31 -8.41 15.45 0.27
N ALA A 32 -8.60 15.07 -0.99
CA ALA A 32 -9.87 15.27 -1.70
C ALA A 32 -10.95 14.26 -1.28
N GLY A 33 -10.60 13.26 -0.47
CA GLY A 33 -11.54 12.22 -0.05
C GLY A 33 -11.83 11.17 -1.11
N SER A 34 -11.08 11.17 -2.23
CA SER A 34 -11.28 10.20 -3.32
C SER A 34 -10.49 8.92 -3.15
N ALA A 35 -9.59 8.88 -2.18
CA ALA A 35 -8.75 7.72 -1.94
C ALA A 35 -8.42 7.57 -0.46
N THR A 36 -8.10 6.35 -0.06
CA THR A 36 -7.62 6.02 1.29
C THR A 36 -6.20 5.48 1.18
N LEU A 37 -5.30 6.01 2.01
CA LEU A 37 -3.94 5.50 2.10
C LEU A 37 -3.92 4.27 2.99
N ILE A 38 -3.30 3.20 2.52
CA ILE A 38 -3.18 1.93 3.24
C ILE A 38 -1.71 1.66 3.51
N ASP A 39 -1.32 1.73 4.78
CA ASP A 39 0.05 1.46 5.23
C ASP A 39 0.20 -0.02 5.52
N ILE A 40 1.01 -0.71 4.74
CA ILE A 40 1.18 -2.17 4.88
C ILE A 40 2.47 -2.56 5.63
N ARG A 41 3.16 -1.59 6.23
CA ARG A 41 4.39 -1.84 6.98
C ARG A 41 4.09 -2.60 8.28
N ASP A 42 5.14 -3.15 8.87
CA ASP A 42 5.09 -3.71 10.22
C ASP A 42 4.83 -2.58 11.22
N ILE A 43 4.06 -2.83 12.27
CA ILE A 43 3.71 -1.79 13.26
C ILE A 43 4.95 -1.16 13.90
N ARG A 44 6.03 -1.90 14.03
CA ARG A 44 7.28 -1.36 14.59
C ARG A 44 7.89 -0.29 13.71
N GLU A 45 7.68 -0.35 12.39
CA GLU A 45 8.15 0.69 11.47
C GLU A 45 7.37 2.00 11.68
N LEU A 46 6.06 1.91 11.92
CA LEU A 46 5.25 3.09 12.23
C LEU A 46 5.73 3.76 13.53
N ASP A 47 6.03 2.96 14.54
CA ASP A 47 6.49 3.47 15.84
C ASP A 47 7.87 4.11 15.72
N ARG A 48 8.76 3.53 14.91
CA ARG A 48 10.15 3.98 14.77
C ARG A 48 10.30 5.13 13.78
N GLU A 49 9.61 5.06 12.64
CA GLU A 49 9.81 5.97 11.51
C GLU A 49 8.74 7.05 11.42
N GLY A 50 7.63 6.89 12.14
CA GLY A 50 6.47 7.76 12.02
C GLY A 50 5.44 7.19 11.06
N ARG A 51 4.34 7.92 10.91
CA ARG A 51 3.19 7.48 10.11
C ARG A 51 2.58 8.65 9.36
N ILE A 52 1.71 8.34 8.41
CA ILE A 52 0.91 9.34 7.68
C ILE A 52 -0.44 9.43 8.38
N ASP A 53 -0.82 10.64 8.80
CA ASP A 53 -2.11 10.86 9.44
C ASP A 53 -3.24 10.52 8.47
N GLY A 54 -4.24 9.80 8.95
CA GLY A 54 -5.37 9.36 8.13
C GLY A 54 -5.13 8.07 7.36
N ALA A 55 -3.90 7.54 7.32
CA ALA A 55 -3.64 6.25 6.69
C ALA A 55 -4.16 5.11 7.58
N PHE A 56 -4.78 4.13 6.92
CA PHE A 56 -5.23 2.93 7.60
C PHE A 56 -4.09 1.90 7.61
N HIS A 57 -3.78 1.36 8.79
CA HIS A 57 -2.72 0.35 8.92
C HIS A 57 -3.28 -1.04 8.66
N ALA A 58 -2.78 -1.69 7.61
CA ALA A 58 -3.12 -3.06 7.26
C ALA A 58 -1.82 -3.83 7.04
N PRO A 59 -1.27 -4.46 8.09
CA PRO A 59 0.00 -5.17 7.96
C PRO A 59 -0.08 -6.19 6.83
N ARG A 60 1.02 -6.30 6.06
CA ARG A 60 1.04 -7.10 4.82
C ARG A 60 0.46 -8.50 5.02
N GLY A 61 0.74 -9.13 6.17
CA GLY A 61 0.28 -10.49 6.46
C GLY A 61 -1.22 -10.66 6.58
N MET A 62 -1.96 -9.57 6.80
CA MET A 62 -3.42 -9.61 6.95
C MET A 62 -4.18 -9.09 5.74
N LEU A 63 -3.47 -8.59 4.74
CA LEU A 63 -4.09 -7.80 3.67
C LEU A 63 -5.17 -8.59 2.91
N GLU A 64 -4.85 -9.80 2.43
CA GLU A 64 -5.80 -10.61 1.68
C GLU A 64 -7.00 -11.02 2.53
N PHE A 65 -6.73 -11.32 3.81
CA PHE A 65 -7.80 -11.73 4.74
C PHE A 65 -8.76 -10.59 5.04
N TRP A 66 -8.26 -9.36 5.11
CA TRP A 66 -9.09 -8.18 5.39
C TRP A 66 -9.81 -7.68 4.15
N ALA A 67 -9.22 -7.89 2.96
CA ALA A 67 -9.80 -7.41 1.70
C ALA A 67 -10.95 -8.27 1.20
N ASP A 68 -10.94 -9.58 1.46
CA ASP A 68 -11.93 -10.51 0.95
C ASP A 68 -13.23 -10.42 1.77
N PRO A 69 -14.36 -10.01 1.15
CA PRO A 69 -15.64 -9.91 1.86
C PRO A 69 -16.17 -11.25 2.36
N GLN A 70 -15.67 -12.37 1.82
CA GLN A 70 -16.06 -13.71 2.30
C GLN A 70 -15.16 -14.23 3.42
N SER A 71 -14.09 -13.52 3.72
CA SER A 71 -13.21 -13.87 4.84
C SER A 71 -13.87 -13.52 6.17
N PRO A 72 -13.73 -14.38 7.22
CA PRO A 72 -14.21 -14.02 8.55
C PRO A 72 -13.49 -12.82 9.16
N TYR A 73 -12.36 -12.40 8.57
CA TYR A 73 -11.57 -11.27 9.04
C TYR A 73 -11.75 -10.01 8.20
N HIS A 74 -12.74 -9.98 7.32
CA HIS A 74 -12.98 -8.84 6.43
C HIS A 74 -13.11 -7.52 7.19
N LYS A 75 -12.50 -6.47 6.64
CA LYS A 75 -12.61 -5.08 7.12
C LYS A 75 -13.34 -4.23 6.09
N GLU A 76 -14.35 -3.51 6.53
CA GLU A 76 -15.23 -2.71 5.66
C GLU A 76 -14.49 -1.63 4.84
N ILE A 77 -13.34 -1.16 5.32
CA ILE A 77 -12.57 -0.15 4.59
C ILE A 77 -12.16 -0.61 3.19
N PHE A 78 -12.04 -1.94 3.00
CA PHE A 78 -11.71 -2.52 1.70
C PHE A 78 -12.92 -2.65 0.78
N ALA A 79 -14.13 -2.48 1.29
CA ALA A 79 -15.37 -2.55 0.52
C ALA A 79 -15.78 -1.15 0.06
N THR A 80 -14.86 -0.44 -0.57
CA THR A 80 -15.08 0.94 -1.03
C THR A 80 -15.03 1.01 -2.55
N ASP A 81 -15.77 1.96 -3.13
CA ASP A 81 -15.68 2.29 -4.55
C ASP A 81 -14.56 3.30 -4.83
N GLY A 82 -14.03 3.93 -3.79
CA GLY A 82 -12.89 4.84 -3.89
C GLY A 82 -11.59 4.09 -4.11
N GLU A 83 -10.54 4.82 -4.44
CA GLU A 83 -9.23 4.22 -4.64
C GLU A 83 -8.55 3.90 -3.31
N LEU A 84 -7.82 2.79 -3.29
CA LEU A 84 -6.96 2.41 -2.17
C LEU A 84 -5.51 2.53 -2.64
N ILE A 85 -4.73 3.33 -1.92
CA ILE A 85 -3.33 3.59 -2.26
C ILE A 85 -2.46 2.89 -1.25
N LEU A 86 -1.83 1.80 -1.67
CA LEU A 86 -0.96 1.01 -0.80
C LEU A 86 0.43 1.64 -0.73
N PHE A 87 1.08 1.55 0.42
CA PHE A 87 2.47 1.94 0.54
C PHE A 87 3.19 1.14 1.62
N CYS A 88 4.49 1.00 1.42
CA CYS A 88 5.42 0.46 2.40
C CYS A 88 6.57 1.45 2.57
N ALA A 89 7.77 1.00 2.93
CA ALA A 89 8.91 1.91 3.09
C ALA A 89 9.46 2.38 1.75
N SER A 90 9.56 1.48 0.74
CA SER A 90 10.27 1.76 -0.53
C SER A 90 9.61 1.18 -1.78
N SER A 91 8.37 0.77 -1.73
CA SER A 91 7.56 0.25 -2.84
C SER A 91 7.75 -1.22 -3.22
N TRP A 92 8.67 -1.96 -2.64
CA TRP A 92 8.81 -3.38 -3.02
C TRP A 92 7.65 -4.21 -2.48
N ARG A 93 7.39 -4.14 -1.18
CA ARG A 93 6.26 -4.86 -0.56
C ARG A 93 4.92 -4.40 -1.11
N SER A 94 4.76 -3.08 -1.31
CA SER A 94 3.49 -2.53 -1.76
C SER A 94 3.22 -2.85 -3.23
N ALA A 95 4.24 -2.94 -4.08
CA ALA A 95 4.07 -3.38 -5.45
C ALA A 95 3.54 -4.82 -5.51
N LEU A 96 4.13 -5.72 -4.71
CA LEU A 96 3.67 -7.10 -4.62
C LEU A 96 2.24 -7.17 -4.06
N ALA A 97 1.95 -6.37 -3.04
CA ALA A 97 0.62 -6.32 -2.42
C ALA A 97 -0.44 -5.80 -3.40
N ALA A 98 -0.11 -4.73 -4.13
CA ALA A 98 -1.03 -4.17 -5.13
C ALA A 98 -1.36 -5.20 -6.21
N LYS A 99 -0.35 -5.93 -6.70
CA LYS A 99 -0.57 -7.00 -7.66
C LYS A 99 -1.46 -8.10 -7.09
N THR A 100 -1.23 -8.48 -5.85
CA THR A 100 -2.04 -9.52 -5.19
C THR A 100 -3.52 -9.12 -5.13
N LEU A 101 -3.81 -7.90 -4.69
CA LEU A 101 -5.20 -7.43 -4.60
C LEU A 101 -5.83 -7.29 -5.99
N GLN A 102 -5.05 -6.84 -6.97
CA GLN A 102 -5.49 -6.73 -8.35
C GLN A 102 -5.83 -8.12 -8.92
N ASP A 103 -4.99 -9.12 -8.64
CA ASP A 103 -5.24 -10.51 -9.05
C ASP A 103 -6.49 -11.09 -8.36
N MET A 104 -6.84 -10.59 -7.18
CA MET A 104 -8.07 -10.95 -6.48
C MET A 104 -9.31 -10.28 -7.07
N GLY A 105 -9.13 -9.37 -8.04
CA GLY A 105 -10.24 -8.73 -8.75
C GLY A 105 -10.49 -7.27 -8.39
N MET A 106 -9.68 -6.67 -7.52
CA MET A 106 -9.83 -5.27 -7.17
C MET A 106 -9.26 -4.38 -8.27
N THR A 107 -10.08 -3.46 -8.79
CA THR A 107 -9.68 -2.57 -9.89
C THR A 107 -9.30 -1.16 -9.41
N ASN A 108 -9.46 -0.88 -8.13
CA ASN A 108 -9.29 0.45 -7.52
C ASN A 108 -8.00 0.56 -6.70
N ILE A 109 -6.97 -0.20 -7.06
CA ILE A 109 -5.72 -0.28 -6.28
C ILE A 109 -4.62 0.53 -6.98
N LEU A 110 -3.95 1.37 -6.19
CA LEU A 110 -2.76 2.13 -6.62
C LEU A 110 -1.62 1.84 -5.64
N ASP A 111 -0.39 2.02 -6.12
CA ASP A 111 0.82 1.93 -5.30
C ASP A 111 1.45 3.32 -5.20
N MET A 112 1.90 3.72 -4.01
CA MET A 112 2.60 4.98 -3.84
C MET A 112 4.09 4.77 -4.13
N ASP A 113 4.55 5.37 -5.22
CA ASP A 113 5.91 5.20 -5.70
C ASP A 113 6.93 5.71 -4.66
N GLY A 114 7.94 4.88 -4.39
CA GLY A 114 8.97 5.19 -3.40
C GLY A 114 8.52 5.09 -1.94
N GLY A 115 7.24 4.86 -1.69
CA GLY A 115 6.70 4.60 -0.37
C GLY A 115 6.91 5.71 0.64
N PHE A 116 6.93 5.33 1.91
CA PHE A 116 7.07 6.28 3.03
C PHE A 116 8.37 7.08 2.96
N SER A 117 9.46 6.46 2.46
CA SER A 117 10.75 7.15 2.30
C SER A 117 10.62 8.32 1.31
N ALA A 118 9.94 8.10 0.18
CA ALA A 118 9.72 9.16 -0.81
C ALA A 118 8.75 10.23 -0.28
N TRP A 119 7.75 9.84 0.50
CA TRP A 119 6.84 10.78 1.16
C TRP A 119 7.62 11.75 2.05
N LYS A 120 8.50 11.22 2.89
CA LYS A 120 9.36 12.04 3.77
C LYS A 120 10.31 12.92 2.96
N ALA A 121 10.93 12.37 1.91
CA ALA A 121 11.87 13.12 1.07
C ALA A 121 11.18 14.29 0.34
N ALA A 122 9.88 14.19 0.10
CA ALA A 122 9.06 15.25 -0.51
C ALA A 122 8.56 16.27 0.53
N ASP A 123 9.00 16.17 1.78
CA ASP A 123 8.60 17.05 2.89
C ASP A 123 7.08 17.04 3.15
N LEU A 124 6.42 15.93 2.86
CA LEU A 124 5.01 15.77 3.17
C LEU A 124 4.83 15.44 4.66
N PRO A 125 3.67 15.75 5.26
CA PRO A 125 3.48 15.63 6.71
C PRO A 125 3.67 14.22 7.25
N VAL A 126 4.45 14.10 8.32
CA VAL A 126 4.67 12.86 9.04
C VAL A 126 4.26 13.06 10.49
N LYS A 127 3.46 12.14 11.01
CA LYS A 127 3.05 12.14 12.40
C LYS A 127 3.94 11.19 13.18
N THR A 128 4.52 11.66 14.27
CA THR A 128 5.27 10.79 15.18
C THR A 128 4.32 10.21 16.22
N SER A 129 4.60 8.98 16.63
CA SER A 129 3.74 8.34 17.65
C SER A 129 4.12 8.78 19.05
#